data_4228f67602f98ca69e4549cc4ea715ca
#
_entry.id   4228f67602f98ca69e4549cc4ea715ca
#
_cell.length_a   1.000
_cell.length_b   1.000
_cell.length_c   1.000
_cell.angle_alpha   90.00
_cell.angle_beta   90.00
_cell.angle_gamma   90.00
#
_symmetry.space_group_name_H-M   'P 1'
#
loop_
_entity.id
_entity.type
_entity.pdbx_description
1 polymer ?
#
loop_
_entity_poly.entity_id
_entity_poly.type
_entity_poly.pdbx_seq_one_letter_code
_entity_poly.pdbx_strand_id
1 'polypeptide(L)'
;MTLEHINQELQTLKEKKNYRSLPPLIHEGRDVLLNGQRMLNLSSNDYLGLSNDISLRKEFLKTLTPETFLTTSSSSRLLTGNFSDYQKLEQQLATMFGTESALIFNSGYHANTGILPAICNTHTLILADKLVHASLIDGIKLSSAKCIRYRHNDISQLQRLIAENHNAYEQLIIVTESIFSMDGDEADLPALIQLKKSYSNVLLYVDAVSYTHLTLP
;
A
#
# COMPACT_ATOMS: atom_id res chain seq x y z
N MET A 1 -22.94 -4.70 20.43
CA MET A 1 -23.47 -3.72 19.45
C MET A 1 -24.74 -4.32 18.87
N THR A 2 -25.89 -3.65 18.99
CA THR A 2 -27.18 -4.13 18.48
C THR A 2 -27.39 -3.67 17.04
N LEU A 3 -28.29 -4.35 16.29
CA LEU A 3 -28.66 -3.93 14.93
C LEU A 3 -29.24 -2.51 14.90
N GLU A 4 -29.93 -2.10 15.95
CA GLU A 4 -30.44 -0.73 16.09
C GLU A 4 -29.31 0.30 16.13
N HIS A 5 -28.25 0.04 16.89
CA HIS A 5 -27.08 0.93 16.93
C HIS A 5 -26.42 1.05 15.57
N ILE A 6 -26.26 -0.07 14.83
CA ILE A 6 -25.71 -0.05 13.46
C ILE A 6 -26.58 0.80 12.53
N ASN A 7 -27.91 0.67 12.61
CA ASN A 7 -28.83 1.45 11.79
C ASN A 7 -28.76 2.95 12.12
N GLN A 8 -28.62 3.31 13.40
CA GLN A 8 -28.44 4.70 13.82
C GLN A 8 -27.12 5.30 13.28
N GLU A 9 -26.02 4.55 13.35
CA GLU A 9 -24.73 4.95 12.78
C GLU A 9 -24.84 5.17 11.27
N LEU A 10 -25.45 4.23 10.52
CA LEU A 10 -25.67 4.37 9.09
C LEU A 10 -26.52 5.59 8.74
N GLN A 11 -27.56 5.87 9.53
CA GLN A 11 -28.38 7.05 9.35
C GLN A 11 -27.58 8.34 9.59
N THR A 12 -26.77 8.37 10.64
CA THR A 12 -25.86 9.49 10.95
C THR A 12 -24.87 9.75 9.80
N LEU A 13 -24.31 8.68 9.20
CA LEU A 13 -23.42 8.81 8.05
C LEU A 13 -24.13 9.41 6.83
N LYS A 14 -25.40 9.02 6.59
CA LYS A 14 -26.21 9.58 5.50
C LYS A 14 -26.50 11.06 5.71
N GLU A 15 -26.90 11.45 6.92
CA GLU A 15 -27.19 12.84 7.29
C GLU A 15 -25.95 13.74 7.15
N LYS A 16 -24.79 13.22 7.55
CA LYS A 16 -23.49 13.91 7.40
C LYS A 16 -22.91 13.84 5.98
N LYS A 17 -23.59 13.23 5.01
CA LYS A 17 -23.14 13.00 3.64
C LYS A 17 -21.81 12.22 3.56
N ASN A 18 -21.52 11.41 4.56
CA ASN A 18 -20.32 10.56 4.66
C ASN A 18 -20.62 9.09 4.35
N TYR A 19 -21.88 8.76 4.01
CA TYR A 19 -22.25 7.42 3.62
C TYR A 19 -21.65 7.09 2.25
N ARG A 20 -20.85 6.01 2.20
CA ARG A 20 -20.23 5.51 0.98
C ARG A 20 -21.03 4.34 0.43
N SER A 21 -21.34 4.37 -0.85
CA SER A 21 -21.98 3.28 -1.58
C SER A 21 -21.08 2.82 -2.72
N LEU A 22 -21.27 1.57 -3.14
CA LEU A 22 -20.59 1.02 -4.32
C LEU A 22 -21.47 1.30 -5.53
N PRO A 23 -21.09 2.21 -6.44
CA PRO A 23 -21.89 2.51 -7.61
C PRO A 23 -21.82 1.35 -8.62
N PRO A 24 -22.94 1.00 -9.29
CA PRO A 24 -22.95 -0.01 -10.34
C PRO A 24 -22.36 0.57 -11.63
N LEU A 25 -21.04 0.51 -11.78
CA LEU A 25 -20.33 1.03 -12.95
C LEU A 25 -20.16 -0.05 -14.02
N ILE A 26 -20.36 0.34 -15.30
CA ILE A 26 -19.97 -0.47 -16.47
C ILE A 26 -18.70 0.16 -17.03
N HIS A 27 -17.63 -0.64 -17.18
CA HIS A 27 -16.36 -0.18 -17.70
C HIS A 27 -16.31 -0.34 -19.23
N GLU A 28 -15.99 0.74 -19.93
CA GLU A 28 -15.84 0.79 -21.39
C GLU A 28 -14.51 1.46 -21.77
N GLY A 29 -13.42 0.70 -21.70
CA GLY A 29 -12.09 1.22 -21.94
C GLY A 29 -11.70 2.28 -20.90
N ARG A 30 -11.41 3.50 -21.36
CA ARG A 30 -11.08 4.64 -20.49
C ARG A 30 -12.31 5.30 -19.84
N ASP A 31 -13.52 4.92 -20.27
CA ASP A 31 -14.77 5.50 -19.79
C ASP A 31 -15.49 4.54 -18.86
N VAL A 32 -16.38 5.08 -18.06
CA VAL A 32 -17.34 4.34 -17.24
C VAL A 32 -18.75 4.87 -17.50
N LEU A 33 -19.73 3.96 -17.43
CA LEU A 33 -21.14 4.33 -17.45
C LEU A 33 -21.73 4.19 -16.04
N LEU A 34 -22.40 5.22 -15.59
CA LEU A 34 -23.22 5.23 -14.39
C LEU A 34 -24.62 5.70 -14.75
N ASN A 35 -25.62 4.87 -14.55
CA ASN A 35 -27.03 5.18 -14.89
C ASN A 35 -27.20 5.65 -16.35
N GLY A 36 -26.47 5.06 -17.28
CA GLY A 36 -26.48 5.41 -18.70
C GLY A 36 -25.68 6.66 -19.09
N GLN A 37 -25.10 7.36 -18.12
CA GLN A 37 -24.23 8.51 -18.38
C GLN A 37 -22.78 8.06 -18.54
N ARG A 38 -22.16 8.39 -19.66
CA ARG A 38 -20.73 8.13 -19.94
C ARG A 38 -19.86 9.19 -19.29
N MET A 39 -18.82 8.77 -18.60
CA MET A 39 -17.85 9.63 -17.92
C MET A 39 -16.44 9.11 -18.15
N LEU A 40 -15.46 10.00 -18.27
CA LEU A 40 -14.05 9.63 -18.28
C LEU A 40 -13.64 9.13 -16.90
N ASN A 41 -13.00 7.94 -16.85
CA ASN A 41 -12.53 7.36 -15.59
C ASN A 41 -11.17 7.94 -15.18
N LEU A 42 -11.20 8.94 -14.31
CA LEU A 42 -9.99 9.54 -13.71
C LEU A 42 -9.62 8.91 -12.37
N SER A 43 -10.36 7.88 -11.93
CA SER A 43 -10.13 7.18 -10.64
C SER A 43 -9.47 5.82 -10.82
N SER A 44 -8.99 5.51 -12.03
CA SER A 44 -8.36 4.22 -12.34
C SER A 44 -6.89 4.23 -11.96
N ASN A 45 -6.42 3.12 -11.37
CA ASN A 45 -4.99 2.82 -11.19
C ASN A 45 -4.40 2.06 -12.41
N ASP A 46 -5.19 1.82 -13.45
CA ASP A 46 -4.73 1.19 -14.70
C ASP A 46 -4.04 2.21 -15.61
N TYR A 47 -2.93 2.77 -15.13
CA TYR A 47 -2.20 3.84 -15.82
C TYR A 47 -1.68 3.44 -17.19
N LEU A 48 -1.37 2.16 -17.41
CA LEU A 48 -0.87 1.61 -18.67
C LEU A 48 -2.00 1.07 -19.57
N GLY A 49 -3.26 1.11 -19.12
CA GLY A 49 -4.41 0.61 -19.89
C GLY A 49 -4.40 -0.91 -20.10
N LEU A 50 -3.70 -1.67 -19.28
CA LEU A 50 -3.52 -3.12 -19.42
C LEU A 50 -4.84 -3.90 -19.28
N SER A 51 -5.80 -3.36 -18.53
CA SER A 51 -7.13 -3.98 -18.41
C SER A 51 -7.86 -4.11 -19.73
N ASN A 52 -7.50 -3.33 -20.75
CA ASN A 52 -8.11 -3.33 -22.07
C ASN A 52 -7.23 -4.01 -23.15
N ASP A 53 -6.03 -4.45 -22.78
CA ASP A 53 -5.13 -5.13 -23.71
C ASP A 53 -5.57 -6.60 -23.91
N ILE A 54 -6.37 -6.81 -24.96
CA ILE A 54 -6.85 -8.15 -25.33
C ILE A 54 -5.69 -9.03 -25.82
N SER A 55 -4.67 -8.45 -26.45
CA SER A 55 -3.53 -9.21 -26.99
C SER A 55 -2.69 -9.78 -25.84
N LEU A 56 -2.37 -8.96 -24.85
CA LEU A 56 -1.69 -9.39 -23.63
C LEU A 56 -2.45 -10.52 -22.91
N ARG A 57 -3.78 -10.36 -22.75
CA ARG A 57 -4.61 -11.41 -22.15
C ARG A 57 -4.60 -12.72 -22.95
N LYS A 58 -4.67 -12.65 -24.27
CA LYS A 58 -4.60 -13.84 -25.13
C LYS A 58 -3.25 -14.54 -25.02
N GLU A 59 -2.16 -13.79 -25.00
CA GLU A 59 -0.81 -14.36 -24.83
C GLU A 59 -0.67 -15.02 -23.45
N PHE A 60 -1.13 -14.36 -22.39
CA PHE A 60 -1.12 -14.96 -21.06
C PHE A 60 -1.93 -16.27 -21.00
N LEU A 61 -3.16 -16.27 -21.54
CA LEU A 61 -4.01 -17.45 -21.55
C LEU A 61 -3.40 -18.64 -22.32
N LYS A 62 -2.57 -18.40 -23.36
CA LYS A 62 -1.85 -19.46 -24.07
C LYS A 62 -0.79 -20.16 -23.20
N THR A 63 -0.30 -19.50 -22.16
CA THR A 63 0.68 -20.10 -21.25
C THR A 63 0.07 -21.01 -20.20
N LEU A 64 -1.26 -21.00 -20.05
CA LEU A 64 -1.99 -21.78 -19.06
C LEU A 64 -2.41 -23.15 -19.64
N THR A 65 -2.22 -24.19 -18.85
CA THR A 65 -2.73 -25.54 -19.13
C THR A 65 -3.62 -25.98 -17.97
N PRO A 66 -4.45 -27.03 -18.13
CA PRO A 66 -5.24 -27.57 -17.01
C PRO A 66 -4.40 -27.94 -15.79
N GLU A 67 -3.14 -28.34 -16.00
CA GLU A 67 -2.20 -28.70 -14.94
C GLU A 67 -1.60 -27.52 -14.21
N THR A 68 -1.42 -26.39 -14.92
CA THR A 68 -0.79 -25.18 -14.37
C THR A 68 -1.81 -24.18 -13.85
N PHE A 69 -3.06 -24.24 -14.34
CA PHE A 69 -4.14 -23.35 -13.90
C PHE A 69 -4.81 -23.89 -12.64
N LEU A 70 -4.26 -23.55 -11.50
CA LEU A 70 -4.81 -23.95 -10.20
C LEU A 70 -5.99 -23.05 -9.82
N THR A 71 -7.10 -23.69 -9.43
CA THR A 71 -8.34 -22.98 -9.06
C THR A 71 -8.43 -22.67 -7.57
N THR A 72 -7.45 -23.10 -6.79
CA THR A 72 -7.40 -22.88 -5.35
C THR A 72 -5.97 -22.75 -4.86
N SER A 73 -5.76 -21.98 -3.80
CA SER A 73 -4.49 -21.92 -3.08
C SER A 73 -4.31 -23.07 -2.07
N SER A 74 -5.26 -23.98 -1.98
CA SER A 74 -5.29 -25.12 -1.04
C SER A 74 -5.29 -24.72 0.44
N SER A 75 -4.38 -23.82 0.85
CA SER A 75 -4.20 -23.39 2.26
C SER A 75 -3.41 -22.07 2.30
N SER A 76 -3.08 -21.61 3.51
CA SER A 76 -2.16 -20.48 3.68
C SER A 76 -0.76 -20.82 3.16
N ARG A 77 0.00 -19.79 2.76
CA ARG A 77 1.39 -19.94 2.30
C ARG A 77 2.31 -20.58 3.34
N LEU A 78 2.04 -20.34 4.64
CA LEU A 78 2.82 -20.91 5.74
C LEU A 78 2.68 -22.44 5.81
N LEU A 79 1.59 -22.99 5.31
CA LEU A 79 1.31 -24.45 5.32
C LEU A 79 1.59 -25.05 3.94
N THR A 80 0.54 -25.29 3.14
CA THR A 80 0.62 -25.98 1.86
C THR A 80 0.29 -25.09 0.65
N GLY A 81 -0.07 -23.83 0.86
CA GLY A 81 -0.49 -22.91 -0.19
C GLY A 81 0.64 -22.09 -0.82
N ASN A 82 1.93 -22.37 -0.51
CA ASN A 82 3.06 -21.68 -1.12
C ASN A 82 3.52 -22.39 -2.40
N PHE A 83 2.73 -22.24 -3.47
CA PHE A 83 3.06 -22.82 -4.77
C PHE A 83 4.33 -22.20 -5.38
N SER A 84 4.99 -22.96 -6.26
CA SER A 84 6.23 -22.54 -6.95
C SER A 84 6.11 -21.21 -7.71
N ASP A 85 4.90 -20.84 -8.14
CA ASP A 85 4.67 -19.60 -8.86
C ASP A 85 4.85 -18.36 -7.99
N TYR A 86 4.56 -18.44 -6.68
CA TYR A 86 4.92 -17.37 -5.73
C TYR A 86 6.43 -17.15 -5.69
N GLN A 87 7.21 -18.25 -5.55
CA GLN A 87 8.66 -18.16 -5.47
C GLN A 87 9.28 -17.60 -6.76
N LYS A 88 8.80 -18.05 -7.93
CA LYS A 88 9.26 -17.56 -9.24
C LYS A 88 8.98 -16.07 -9.38
N LEU A 89 7.76 -15.62 -9.04
CA LEU A 89 7.37 -14.23 -9.17
C LEU A 89 8.14 -13.35 -8.16
N GLU A 90 8.30 -13.79 -6.91
CA GLU A 90 9.09 -13.09 -5.90
C GLU A 90 10.55 -12.94 -6.33
N GLN A 91 11.16 -13.99 -6.92
CA GLN A 91 12.51 -13.93 -7.46
C GLN A 91 12.62 -12.96 -8.64
N GLN A 92 11.65 -12.95 -9.54
CA GLN A 92 11.61 -12.00 -10.66
C GLN A 92 11.50 -10.56 -10.17
N LEU A 93 10.61 -10.30 -9.20
CA LEU A 93 10.46 -8.96 -8.61
C LEU A 93 11.74 -8.53 -7.89
N ALA A 94 12.34 -9.38 -7.08
CA ALA A 94 13.60 -9.08 -6.42
C ALA A 94 14.71 -8.71 -7.43
N THR A 95 14.82 -9.47 -8.52
CA THR A 95 15.78 -9.18 -9.61
C THR A 95 15.46 -7.85 -10.30
N MET A 96 14.20 -7.61 -10.62
CA MET A 96 13.74 -6.39 -11.32
C MET A 96 14.03 -5.13 -10.51
N PHE A 97 13.79 -5.18 -9.19
CA PHE A 97 14.00 -4.04 -8.28
C PHE A 97 15.41 -3.99 -7.69
N GLY A 98 16.30 -4.94 -8.01
CA GLY A 98 17.65 -4.99 -7.46
C GLY A 98 17.70 -5.18 -5.95
N THR A 99 16.72 -5.89 -5.37
CA THR A 99 16.61 -6.18 -3.94
C THR A 99 17.02 -7.61 -3.63
N GLU A 100 17.40 -7.90 -2.37
CA GLU A 100 17.77 -9.26 -1.95
C GLU A 100 16.58 -10.22 -2.00
N SER A 101 15.38 -9.73 -1.74
CA SER A 101 14.15 -10.54 -1.72
C SER A 101 12.92 -9.69 -1.99
N ALA A 102 11.83 -10.34 -2.34
CA ALA A 102 10.49 -9.77 -2.45
C ALA A 102 9.47 -10.68 -1.77
N LEU A 103 8.38 -10.13 -1.29
CA LEU A 103 7.28 -10.86 -0.69
C LEU A 103 5.95 -10.36 -1.24
N ILE A 104 5.12 -11.28 -1.76
CA ILE A 104 3.82 -10.96 -2.36
C ILE A 104 2.73 -10.98 -1.30
N PHE A 105 1.92 -9.93 -1.29
CA PHE A 105 0.69 -9.81 -0.50
C PHE A 105 -0.52 -9.68 -1.43
N ASN A 106 -1.70 -10.04 -0.93
CA ASN A 106 -2.95 -9.95 -1.70
C ASN A 106 -3.41 -8.50 -1.95
N SER A 107 -2.89 -7.55 -1.19
CA SER A 107 -3.15 -6.11 -1.36
C SER A 107 -2.12 -5.28 -0.61
N GLY A 108 -1.96 -4.00 -0.98
CA GLY A 108 -1.16 -3.04 -0.22
C GLY A 108 -1.67 -2.85 1.22
N TYR A 109 -2.99 -2.95 1.42
CA TYR A 109 -3.57 -2.93 2.77
C TYR A 109 -3.03 -4.07 3.64
N HIS A 110 -3.04 -5.32 3.13
CA HIS A 110 -2.47 -6.46 3.85
C HIS A 110 -0.95 -6.35 4.05
N ALA A 111 -0.23 -5.78 3.08
CA ALA A 111 1.20 -5.52 3.23
C ALA A 111 1.45 -4.56 4.40
N ASN A 112 0.79 -3.41 4.43
CA ASN A 112 0.98 -2.40 5.48
C ASN A 112 0.55 -2.89 6.86
N THR A 113 -0.59 -3.59 6.96
CA THR A 113 -1.09 -4.13 8.24
C THR A 113 -0.35 -5.37 8.71
N GLY A 114 0.38 -6.06 7.82
CA GLY A 114 1.20 -7.22 8.16
C GLY A 114 2.66 -6.85 8.47
N ILE A 115 3.28 -6.00 7.66
CA ILE A 115 4.71 -5.69 7.76
C ILE A 115 5.01 -4.81 8.99
N LEU A 116 4.28 -3.70 9.16
CA LEU A 116 4.57 -2.75 10.24
C LEU A 116 4.55 -3.40 11.63
N PRO A 117 3.51 -4.20 12.01
CA PRO A 117 3.55 -4.92 13.28
C PRO A 117 4.68 -5.94 13.39
N ALA A 118 5.09 -6.54 12.27
CA ALA A 118 6.12 -7.58 12.26
C ALA A 118 7.53 -7.03 12.47
N ILE A 119 7.82 -5.81 11.99
CA ILE A 119 9.15 -5.19 12.09
C ILE A 119 9.30 -4.21 13.25
N CYS A 120 8.23 -3.97 14.02
CA CYS A 120 8.19 -3.03 15.13
C CYS A 120 8.05 -3.74 16.47
N ASN A 121 8.66 -3.15 17.50
CA ASN A 121 8.49 -3.56 18.88
C ASN A 121 8.34 -2.33 19.81
N THR A 122 8.34 -2.52 21.11
CA THR A 122 8.21 -1.44 22.11
C THR A 122 9.41 -0.48 22.15
N HIS A 123 10.56 -0.87 21.56
CA HIS A 123 11.77 -0.06 21.44
C HIS A 123 11.86 0.63 20.07
N THR A 124 10.81 0.53 19.25
CA THR A 124 10.70 1.20 17.95
C THR A 124 9.92 2.49 18.09
N LEU A 125 10.38 3.56 17.41
CA LEU A 125 9.64 4.79 17.20
C LEU A 125 9.29 4.92 15.72
N ILE A 126 8.01 5.04 15.41
CA ILE A 126 7.53 5.34 14.07
C ILE A 126 7.35 6.85 13.93
N LEU A 127 7.96 7.42 12.89
CA LEU A 127 7.77 8.80 12.45
C LEU A 127 6.97 8.78 11.16
N ALA A 128 5.65 9.00 11.25
CA ALA A 128 4.75 8.89 10.11
C ALA A 128 4.33 10.26 9.57
N ASP A 129 4.36 10.42 8.26
CA ASP A 129 3.77 11.60 7.62
C ASP A 129 2.27 11.71 7.96
N LYS A 130 1.79 12.93 8.09
CA LYS A 130 0.42 13.20 8.54
C LYS A 130 -0.65 12.77 7.53
N LEU A 131 -0.30 12.65 6.24
CA LEU A 131 -1.23 12.30 5.18
C LEU A 131 -1.08 10.85 4.68
N VAL A 132 -0.30 10.00 5.35
CA VAL A 132 -0.19 8.59 4.96
C VAL A 132 -1.54 7.88 4.94
N HIS A 133 -1.67 6.93 4.02
CA HIS A 133 -2.88 6.16 3.78
C HIS A 133 -3.40 5.45 5.04
N ALA A 134 -4.70 5.24 5.12
CA ALA A 134 -5.37 4.60 6.27
C ALA A 134 -4.79 3.23 6.61
N SER A 135 -4.34 2.43 5.63
CA SER A 135 -3.71 1.14 5.86
C SER A 135 -2.41 1.22 6.65
N LEU A 136 -1.61 2.28 6.42
CA LEU A 136 -0.40 2.56 7.22
C LEU A 136 -0.76 2.92 8.65
N ILE A 137 -1.78 3.75 8.84
CA ILE A 137 -2.30 4.10 10.18
C ILE A 137 -2.78 2.86 10.92
N ASP A 138 -3.49 1.96 10.23
CA ASP A 138 -3.98 0.72 10.85
C ASP A 138 -2.82 -0.24 11.17
N GLY A 139 -1.83 -0.37 10.29
CA GLY A 139 -0.61 -1.13 10.56
C GLY A 139 0.18 -0.57 11.75
N ILE A 140 0.29 0.75 11.86
CA ILE A 140 0.92 1.42 13.01
C ILE A 140 0.16 1.11 14.29
N LYS A 141 -1.17 1.19 14.29
CA LYS A 141 -2.01 0.87 15.47
C LYS A 141 -1.91 -0.59 15.90
N LEU A 142 -1.71 -1.52 14.95
CA LEU A 142 -1.52 -2.94 15.23
C LEU A 142 -0.12 -3.24 15.77
N SER A 143 0.84 -2.34 15.58
CA SER A 143 2.20 -2.48 16.11
C SER A 143 2.28 -2.11 17.59
N SER A 144 3.36 -2.56 18.25
CA SER A 144 3.68 -2.17 19.64
C SER A 144 4.53 -0.88 19.72
N ALA A 145 4.84 -0.27 18.56
CA ALA A 145 5.70 0.91 18.50
C ALA A 145 4.97 2.18 18.95
N LYS A 146 5.73 3.11 19.50
CA LYS A 146 5.26 4.49 19.63
C LYS A 146 5.24 5.16 18.25
N CYS A 147 4.29 6.08 18.04
CA CYS A 147 4.21 6.84 16.79
C CYS A 147 4.12 8.34 17.06
N ILE A 148 4.93 9.10 16.35
CA ILE A 148 4.83 10.56 16.24
C ILE A 148 4.49 10.87 14.77
N ARG A 149 3.43 11.66 14.55
CA ARG A 149 3.07 12.13 13.21
C ARG A 149 3.69 13.49 12.97
N TYR A 150 4.53 13.60 11.93
CA TYR A 150 5.10 14.87 11.51
C TYR A 150 4.22 15.54 10.43
N ARG A 151 4.38 16.85 10.26
CA ARG A 151 3.65 17.63 9.25
C ARG A 151 4.02 17.14 7.86
N HIS A 152 3.02 17.09 7.01
CA HIS A 152 3.15 16.61 5.65
C HIS A 152 4.35 17.23 4.92
N ASN A 153 5.23 16.37 4.39
CA ASN A 153 6.46 16.72 3.68
C ASN A 153 7.41 17.69 4.43
N ASP A 154 7.29 17.82 5.76
CA ASP A 154 8.16 18.68 6.57
C ASP A 154 9.44 17.95 6.98
N ILE A 155 10.42 17.96 6.06
CA ILE A 155 11.73 17.35 6.27
C ILE A 155 12.48 17.97 7.47
N SER A 156 12.32 19.29 7.69
CA SER A 156 12.97 19.99 8.81
C SER A 156 12.43 19.52 10.15
N GLN A 157 11.11 19.34 10.28
CA GLN A 157 10.51 18.77 11.48
C GLN A 157 10.94 17.32 11.67
N LEU A 158 10.95 16.52 10.59
CA LEU A 158 11.37 15.12 10.66
C LEU A 158 12.82 14.99 11.12
N GLN A 159 13.74 15.79 10.58
CA GLN A 159 15.13 15.82 10.98
C GLN A 159 15.30 16.14 12.48
N ARG A 160 14.56 17.14 12.99
CA ARG A 160 14.56 17.46 14.42
C ARG A 160 14.05 16.29 15.26
N LEU A 161 12.93 15.65 14.86
CA LEU A 161 12.39 14.51 15.59
C LEU A 161 13.35 13.33 15.62
N ILE A 162 14.09 13.06 14.55
CA ILE A 162 15.13 12.04 14.52
C ILE A 162 16.25 12.41 15.49
N ALA A 163 16.77 13.64 15.41
CA ALA A 163 17.87 14.11 16.28
C ALA A 163 17.51 14.03 17.76
N GLU A 164 16.27 14.34 18.14
CA GLU A 164 15.78 14.29 19.52
C GLU A 164 15.60 12.84 20.03
N ASN A 165 15.36 11.87 19.16
CA ASN A 165 14.91 10.53 19.55
C ASN A 165 15.86 9.38 19.19
N HIS A 166 16.86 9.56 18.30
CA HIS A 166 17.66 8.45 17.76
C HIS A 166 18.45 7.68 18.82
N ASN A 167 18.79 8.34 19.96
CA ASN A 167 19.49 7.68 21.07
C ASN A 167 18.53 7.03 22.09
N ALA A 168 17.24 7.34 22.04
CA ALA A 168 16.24 6.85 22.99
C ALA A 168 15.55 5.56 22.52
N TYR A 169 15.68 5.22 21.23
CA TYR A 169 15.05 4.06 20.62
C TYR A 169 16.09 3.21 19.89
N GLU A 170 15.91 1.89 19.92
CA GLU A 170 16.74 0.96 19.16
C GLU A 170 16.58 1.15 17.64
N GLN A 171 15.37 1.48 17.21
CA GLN A 171 15.03 1.68 15.80
C GLN A 171 14.04 2.84 15.63
N LEU A 172 14.29 3.67 14.63
CA LEU A 172 13.33 4.64 14.12
C LEU A 172 12.88 4.23 12.73
N ILE A 173 11.57 4.29 12.45
CA ILE A 173 11.03 4.00 11.12
C ILE A 173 10.32 5.24 10.60
N ILE A 174 10.85 5.81 9.52
CA ILE A 174 10.17 6.86 8.76
C ILE A 174 9.14 6.18 7.87
N VAL A 175 7.86 6.56 8.01
CA VAL A 175 6.75 6.03 7.20
C VAL A 175 6.18 7.14 6.33
N THR A 176 6.20 6.93 5.02
CA THR A 176 5.70 7.87 4.01
C THR A 176 5.10 7.14 2.83
N GLU A 177 4.48 7.89 1.90
CA GLU A 177 4.11 7.40 0.56
C GLU A 177 5.09 7.96 -0.47
N SER A 178 5.25 7.31 -1.60
CA SER A 178 6.01 7.89 -2.73
C SER A 178 5.22 9.01 -3.39
N ILE A 179 3.95 8.76 -3.68
CA ILE A 179 2.95 9.72 -4.15
C ILE A 179 1.73 9.61 -3.25
N PHE A 180 1.29 10.72 -2.70
CA PHE A 180 0.11 10.78 -1.83
C PHE A 180 -1.16 10.76 -2.68
N SER A 181 -1.95 9.71 -2.54
CA SER A 181 -3.08 9.42 -3.45
C SER A 181 -4.18 10.48 -3.46
N MET A 182 -4.34 11.26 -2.39
CA MET A 182 -5.40 12.27 -2.27
C MET A 182 -5.02 13.59 -2.92
N ASP A 183 -3.78 14.03 -2.76
CA ASP A 183 -3.31 15.35 -3.18
C ASP A 183 -2.42 15.27 -4.44
N GLY A 184 -1.88 14.09 -4.74
CA GLY A 184 -1.05 13.82 -5.92
C GLY A 184 0.37 14.36 -5.83
N ASP A 185 0.78 14.84 -4.66
CA ASP A 185 2.14 15.31 -4.42
C ASP A 185 3.10 14.19 -4.07
N GLU A 186 4.38 14.43 -4.25
CA GLU A 186 5.46 13.48 -4.07
C GLU A 186 6.20 13.73 -2.75
N ALA A 187 6.67 12.65 -2.10
CA ALA A 187 7.62 12.78 -1.02
C ALA A 187 9.01 13.16 -1.54
N ASP A 188 9.75 13.97 -0.79
CA ASP A 188 11.17 14.24 -1.07
C ASP A 188 12.02 13.00 -0.69
N LEU A 189 11.93 11.93 -1.52
CA LEU A 189 12.67 10.69 -1.31
C LEU A 189 14.20 10.92 -1.22
N PRO A 190 14.83 11.78 -2.05
CA PRO A 190 16.24 12.11 -1.90
C PRO A 190 16.61 12.61 -0.50
N ALA A 191 15.85 13.56 0.05
CA ALA A 191 16.07 14.08 1.40
C ALA A 191 15.85 13.00 2.47
N LEU A 192 14.82 12.17 2.34
CA LEU A 192 14.53 11.05 3.25
C LEU A 192 15.66 10.01 3.25
N ILE A 193 16.22 9.69 2.07
CA ILE A 193 17.37 8.79 1.93
C ILE A 193 18.60 9.38 2.62
N GLN A 194 18.85 10.69 2.51
CA GLN A 194 19.96 11.34 3.20
C GLN A 194 19.80 11.26 4.73
N LEU A 195 18.59 11.51 5.24
CA LEU A 195 18.30 11.34 6.66
C LEU A 195 18.55 9.91 7.11
N LYS A 196 18.06 8.92 6.38
CA LYS A 196 18.29 7.49 6.66
C LYS A 196 19.80 7.15 6.67
N LYS A 197 20.60 7.72 5.75
CA LYS A 197 22.06 7.48 5.70
C LYS A 197 22.80 8.12 6.86
N SER A 198 22.28 9.19 7.44
CA SER A 198 22.91 9.93 8.55
C SER A 198 22.77 9.23 9.89
N TYR A 199 21.88 8.24 10.01
CA TYR A 199 21.59 7.54 11.26
C TYR A 199 21.48 6.03 11.01
N SER A 200 22.32 5.24 11.69
CA SER A 200 22.40 3.79 11.47
C SER A 200 21.17 3.02 11.91
N ASN A 201 20.39 3.56 12.86
CA ASN A 201 19.17 2.95 13.39
C ASN A 201 17.88 3.49 12.75
N VAL A 202 17.98 4.26 11.65
CA VAL A 202 16.82 4.76 10.91
C VAL A 202 16.52 3.88 9.71
N LEU A 203 15.29 3.41 9.59
CA LEU A 203 14.73 2.68 8.47
C LEU A 203 13.72 3.55 7.73
N LEU A 204 13.68 3.47 6.41
CA LEU A 204 12.69 4.14 5.58
C LEU A 204 11.69 3.11 5.05
N TYR A 205 10.42 3.31 5.37
CA TYR A 205 9.29 2.54 4.87
C TYR A 205 8.47 3.42 3.91
N VAL A 206 8.45 3.06 2.65
CA VAL A 206 7.77 3.82 1.59
C VAL A 206 6.63 2.99 1.01
N ASP A 207 5.40 3.48 1.12
CA ASP A 207 4.26 2.94 0.39
C ASP A 207 4.24 3.55 -1.02
N ALA A 208 4.41 2.70 -2.03
CA ALA A 208 4.39 3.09 -3.43
C ALA A 208 3.17 2.57 -4.19
N VAL A 209 2.08 2.21 -3.50
CA VAL A 209 0.87 1.63 -4.12
C VAL A 209 0.25 2.59 -5.15
N SER A 210 0.27 3.89 -4.90
CA SER A 210 -0.24 4.91 -5.84
C SER A 210 0.70 5.17 -7.01
N TYR A 211 1.95 4.70 -6.94
CA TYR A 211 2.96 4.78 -7.99
C TYR A 211 3.30 3.37 -8.47
N THR A 212 2.38 2.77 -9.23
CA THR A 212 2.49 1.38 -9.68
C THR A 212 3.31 1.21 -10.96
N HIS A 213 4.18 2.15 -11.31
CA HIS A 213 5.12 1.96 -12.40
C HIS A 213 6.27 1.07 -11.98
N LEU A 214 6.47 -0.03 -12.73
CA LEU A 214 7.60 -0.96 -12.55
C LEU A 214 8.97 -0.33 -12.85
N THR A 215 8.99 0.92 -13.28
CA THR A 215 10.20 1.71 -13.52
C THR A 215 10.29 2.81 -12.49
N LEU A 216 10.79 2.47 -11.30
CA LEU A 216 11.36 3.49 -10.42
C LEU A 216 12.65 3.98 -11.07
N PRO A 217 12.87 5.31 -11.16
CA PRO A 217 14.11 5.85 -11.67
C PRO A 217 15.31 5.46 -10.83
#